data_91d14693d10b610b7934ba314a659fc4
#
_entry.id   91d14693d10b610b7934ba314a659fc4
#
_cell.length_a   1.000
_cell.length_b   1.000
_cell.length_c   1.000
_cell.angle_alpha   90.00
_cell.angle_beta   90.00
_cell.angle_gamma   90.00
#
_symmetry.space_group_name_H-M   'P 1'
#
loop_
_entity.id
_entity.type
_entity.pdbx_description
1 polymer ?
#
loop_
_entity_poly.entity_id
_entity_poly.type
_entity_poly.pdbx_seq_one_letter_code
_entity_poly.pdbx_strand_id
1 'polypeptide(L)'
;MNEPFIFRVSDCYYIQASYPSPAEHRHFAAHLVFAMERPFTALVNGVSVEAAGIAIGSDVPHTVLSEAPTLVVFIDELTPMSRCVKHTLLRGAPWRTLDTSVSSEVGERWRDVRTEADAAAAAAETERLLGLQEQRTSAEDPRILEA
;
A
#
# COMPACT_ATOMS: atom_id res chain seq x y z
N MET A 1 -20.81 -7.98 9.53
CA MET A 1 -19.63 -7.40 8.86
C MET A 1 -18.89 -6.52 9.83
N ASN A 2 -17.58 -6.67 9.87
CA ASN A 2 -16.75 -5.89 10.78
C ASN A 2 -16.43 -4.53 10.18
N GLU A 3 -16.37 -3.52 11.05
CA GLU A 3 -15.91 -2.21 10.61
C GLU A 3 -14.43 -2.28 10.28
N PRO A 4 -13.96 -1.47 9.30
CA PRO A 4 -12.55 -1.45 8.98
C PRO A 4 -11.72 -0.84 10.10
N PHE A 5 -10.51 -1.35 10.28
CA PHE A 5 -9.54 -0.71 11.16
C PHE A 5 -8.73 0.27 10.32
N ILE A 6 -8.64 1.49 10.80
CA ILE A 6 -7.92 2.56 10.11
C ILE A 6 -6.88 3.14 11.05
N PHE A 7 -5.62 3.13 10.60
CA PHE A 7 -4.51 3.69 11.37
C PHE A 7 -3.78 4.71 10.53
N ARG A 8 -3.49 5.85 11.12
CA ARG A 8 -2.63 6.83 10.48
C ARG A 8 -1.23 6.70 11.08
N VAL A 9 -0.24 6.44 10.25
CA VAL A 9 1.16 6.38 10.68
C VAL A 9 1.95 7.27 9.75
N SER A 10 2.59 8.31 10.30
CA SER A 10 3.26 9.35 9.53
C SER A 10 2.29 9.96 8.52
N ASP A 11 2.58 9.89 7.23
CA ASP A 11 1.79 10.50 6.18
C ASP A 11 0.89 9.50 5.46
N CYS A 12 0.75 8.30 6.01
CA CYS A 12 0.01 7.22 5.36
C CYS A 12 -1.18 6.76 6.18
N TYR A 13 -2.22 6.31 5.49
CA TYR A 13 -3.35 5.65 6.12
C TYR A 13 -3.29 4.17 5.80
N TYR A 14 -3.37 3.34 6.84
CA TYR A 14 -3.37 1.87 6.74
C TYR A 14 -4.76 1.39 7.09
N ILE A 15 -5.44 0.77 6.13
CA ILE A 15 -6.84 0.39 6.27
C ILE A 15 -6.98 -1.11 6.07
N GLN A 16 -7.53 -1.79 7.09
CA GLN A 16 -7.83 -3.21 7.00
C GLN A 16 -9.30 -3.35 6.64
N ALA A 17 -9.59 -3.88 5.46
CA ALA A 17 -10.95 -4.00 4.97
C ALA A 17 -11.09 -5.11 3.94
N SER A 18 -12.33 -5.56 3.69
CA SER A 18 -12.63 -6.46 2.60
C SER A 18 -13.53 -5.76 1.59
N TYR A 19 -13.44 -6.19 0.34
CA TYR A 19 -14.15 -5.57 -0.78
C TYR A 19 -14.88 -6.63 -1.60
N PRO A 20 -16.02 -7.16 -1.08
CA PRO A 20 -16.76 -8.19 -1.79
C PRO A 20 -17.52 -7.66 -3.00
N SER A 21 -17.85 -6.37 -3.00
CA SER A 21 -18.58 -5.72 -4.08
C SER A 21 -17.76 -4.58 -4.63
N PRO A 22 -17.07 -4.79 -5.73
CA PRO A 22 -16.14 -3.80 -6.25
C PRO A 22 -16.84 -2.61 -6.88
N ALA A 23 -16.21 -1.44 -6.78
CA ALA A 23 -16.60 -0.25 -7.50
C ALA A 23 -15.30 0.39 -8.00
N GLU A 24 -15.23 0.61 -9.31
CA GLU A 24 -14.04 1.26 -9.87
C GLU A 24 -13.95 2.69 -9.38
N HIS A 25 -12.75 3.10 -9.02
CA HIS A 25 -12.47 4.45 -8.56
C HIS A 25 -11.05 4.85 -8.90
N ARG A 26 -10.77 6.12 -8.78
CA ARG A 26 -9.43 6.66 -8.92
C ARG A 26 -9.22 7.74 -7.88
N HIS A 27 -8.00 7.89 -7.41
CA HIS A 27 -7.66 8.84 -6.35
C HIS A 27 -6.36 9.56 -6.70
N PHE A 28 -6.20 10.75 -6.14
CA PHE A 28 -4.93 11.49 -6.23
C PHE A 28 -3.97 11.04 -5.12
N ALA A 29 -3.87 9.75 -4.94
CA ALA A 29 -3.01 9.13 -3.95
C ALA A 29 -2.54 7.79 -4.50
N ALA A 30 -1.32 7.41 -4.16
CA ALA A 30 -0.84 6.07 -4.47
C ALA A 30 -1.47 5.09 -3.50
N HIS A 31 -1.68 3.87 -3.95
CA HIS A 31 -2.25 2.79 -3.15
C HIS A 31 -1.34 1.60 -3.16
N LEU A 32 -1.16 0.99 -2.00
CA LEU A 32 -0.59 -0.35 -1.90
C LEU A 32 -1.69 -1.23 -1.34
N VAL A 33 -1.89 -2.41 -1.91
CA VAL A 33 -2.89 -3.36 -1.42
C VAL A 33 -2.19 -4.68 -1.17
N PHE A 34 -2.40 -5.25 0.02
CA PHE A 34 -1.81 -6.51 0.42
C PHE A 34 -2.87 -7.47 0.91
N ALA A 35 -2.81 -8.72 0.47
CA ALA A 35 -3.67 -9.77 0.98
C ALA A 35 -3.23 -10.14 2.40
N MET A 36 -4.18 -10.28 3.32
CA MET A 36 -3.89 -10.73 4.67
C MET A 36 -4.20 -12.21 4.89
N GLU A 37 -4.94 -12.82 4.00
CA GLU A 37 -5.27 -14.25 4.09
C GLU A 37 -5.03 -14.98 2.78
N ARG A 38 -5.56 -14.47 1.68
CA ARG A 38 -5.42 -15.10 0.37
C ARG A 38 -5.40 -14.04 -0.72
N PRO A 39 -4.85 -14.36 -1.90
CA PRO A 39 -4.75 -13.39 -2.98
C PRO A 39 -6.11 -12.78 -3.34
N PHE A 40 -6.06 -11.54 -3.80
CA PHE A 40 -7.23 -10.80 -4.28
C PHE A 40 -7.17 -10.65 -5.80
N THR A 41 -8.28 -10.25 -6.38
CA THR A 41 -8.35 -9.89 -7.80
C THR A 41 -8.38 -8.37 -7.91
N ALA A 42 -7.58 -7.82 -8.79
CA ALA A 42 -7.58 -6.39 -9.09
C ALA A 42 -7.80 -6.18 -10.57
N LEU A 43 -8.69 -5.23 -10.89
CA LEU A 43 -8.84 -4.75 -12.26
C LEU A 43 -8.20 -3.37 -12.27
N VAL A 44 -7.08 -3.23 -12.97
CA VAL A 44 -6.29 -2.03 -12.95
C VAL A 44 -6.05 -1.57 -14.37
N ASN A 45 -6.49 -0.36 -14.66
CA ASN A 45 -6.31 0.22 -16.00
C ASN A 45 -6.77 -0.74 -17.11
N GLY A 46 -7.88 -1.46 -16.86
CA GLY A 46 -8.47 -2.42 -17.80
C GLY A 46 -7.86 -3.81 -17.79
N VAL A 47 -6.86 -4.07 -16.95
CA VAL A 47 -6.19 -5.37 -16.88
C VAL A 47 -6.57 -6.07 -15.58
N SER A 48 -7.01 -7.33 -15.68
CA SER A 48 -7.38 -8.13 -14.51
C SER A 48 -6.17 -8.97 -14.06
N VAL A 49 -5.83 -8.87 -12.78
CA VAL A 49 -4.72 -9.63 -12.21
C VAL A 49 -5.11 -10.21 -10.85
N GLU A 50 -4.56 -11.37 -10.52
CA GLU A 50 -4.63 -11.93 -9.17
C GLU A 50 -3.28 -11.69 -8.52
N ALA A 51 -3.30 -11.19 -7.28
CA ALA A 51 -2.06 -10.80 -6.61
C ALA A 51 -2.16 -10.92 -5.10
N ALA A 52 -1.00 -11.08 -4.48
CA ALA A 52 -0.85 -10.96 -3.02
C ALA A 52 -0.52 -9.53 -2.63
N GLY A 53 0.05 -8.76 -3.53
CA GLY A 53 0.34 -7.35 -3.32
C GLY A 53 0.41 -6.59 -4.63
N ILE A 54 -0.03 -5.35 -4.62
CA ILE A 54 -0.02 -4.49 -5.80
C ILE A 54 0.22 -3.04 -5.39
N ALA A 55 0.96 -2.32 -6.21
CA ALA A 55 1.14 -0.87 -6.09
C ALA A 55 0.40 -0.20 -7.25
N ILE A 56 -0.41 0.79 -6.94
CA ILE A 56 -1.22 1.52 -7.92
C ILE A 56 -0.91 2.99 -7.79
N GLY A 57 -0.50 3.60 -8.90
CA GLY A 57 -0.15 5.01 -8.93
C GLY A 57 -1.36 5.92 -8.79
N SER A 58 -1.07 7.20 -8.56
CA SER A 58 -2.11 8.23 -8.46
C SER A 58 -2.92 8.32 -9.74
N ASP A 59 -4.23 8.51 -9.59
CA ASP A 59 -5.19 8.71 -10.69
C ASP A 59 -5.28 7.55 -11.69
N VAL A 60 -4.95 6.34 -11.27
CA VAL A 60 -5.10 5.14 -12.09
C VAL A 60 -6.44 4.46 -11.76
N PRO A 61 -7.32 4.27 -12.76
CA PRO A 61 -8.60 3.61 -12.51
C PRO A 61 -8.39 2.17 -12.04
N HIS A 62 -9.04 1.80 -10.96
CA HIS A 62 -8.86 0.46 -10.40
C HIS A 62 -10.06 -0.01 -9.59
N THR A 63 -10.15 -1.33 -9.46
CA THR A 63 -11.14 -2.01 -8.64
C THR A 63 -10.44 -3.16 -7.95
N VAL A 64 -10.64 -3.30 -6.65
CA VAL A 64 -10.13 -4.44 -5.90
C VAL A 64 -11.31 -5.27 -5.44
N LEU A 65 -11.26 -6.56 -5.71
CA LEU A 65 -12.30 -7.51 -5.29
C LEU A 65 -11.67 -8.50 -4.33
N SER A 66 -12.13 -8.51 -3.09
CA SER A 66 -11.65 -9.44 -2.09
C SER A 66 -12.72 -9.71 -1.05
N GLU A 67 -13.07 -10.98 -0.84
CA GLU A 67 -13.96 -11.39 0.25
C GLU A 67 -13.20 -11.48 1.56
N ALA A 68 -11.92 -11.80 1.49
CA ALA A 68 -11.05 -11.84 2.65
C ALA A 68 -10.48 -10.45 2.93
N PRO A 69 -10.07 -10.16 4.18
CA PRO A 69 -9.49 -8.87 4.51
C PRO A 69 -8.21 -8.57 3.74
N THR A 70 -8.05 -7.31 3.39
CA THR A 70 -6.84 -6.78 2.77
C THR A 70 -6.33 -5.61 3.59
N LEU A 71 -5.06 -5.31 3.43
CA LEU A 71 -4.47 -4.07 3.92
C LEU A 71 -4.37 -3.12 2.73
N VAL A 72 -4.96 -1.94 2.84
CA VAL A 72 -4.81 -0.88 1.84
C VAL A 72 -4.03 0.25 2.48
N VAL A 73 -2.97 0.68 1.81
CA VAL A 73 -2.15 1.81 2.25
C VAL A 73 -2.40 2.98 1.31
N PHE A 74 -2.95 4.06 1.85
CA PHE A 74 -3.14 5.32 1.12
C PHE A 74 -1.95 6.22 1.35
N ILE A 75 -1.35 6.71 0.28
CA ILE A 75 -0.16 7.55 0.33
C ILE A 75 -0.44 8.82 -0.47
N ASP A 76 -0.57 9.95 0.23
CA ASP A 76 -0.83 11.23 -0.42
C ASP A 76 0.28 11.55 -1.43
N GLU A 77 -0.11 11.97 -2.63
CA GLU A 77 0.81 12.23 -3.73
C GLU A 77 1.86 13.29 -3.41
N LEU A 78 1.56 14.21 -2.51
CA LEU A 78 2.44 15.31 -2.17
C LEU A 78 3.49 14.96 -1.11
N THR A 79 3.49 13.73 -0.60
CA THR A 79 4.41 13.31 0.46
C THR A 79 5.72 12.75 -0.09
N PRO A 80 6.80 12.77 0.72
CA PRO A 80 8.03 12.07 0.36
C PRO A 80 7.82 10.58 0.13
N MET A 81 6.93 9.95 0.90
CA MET A 81 6.62 8.53 0.73
C MET A 81 6.07 8.23 -0.66
N SER A 82 5.28 9.13 -1.22
CA SER A 82 4.76 8.98 -2.58
C SER A 82 5.91 8.87 -3.60
N ARG A 83 6.92 9.70 -3.44
CA ARG A 83 8.11 9.65 -4.31
C ARG A 83 8.87 8.35 -4.13
N CYS A 84 8.98 7.86 -2.90
CA CYS A 84 9.62 6.58 -2.63
C CYS A 84 8.88 5.43 -3.34
N VAL A 85 7.56 5.43 -3.28
CA VAL A 85 6.74 4.42 -3.94
C VAL A 85 6.93 4.47 -5.45
N LYS A 86 6.90 5.67 -6.03
CA LYS A 86 7.10 5.82 -7.48
C LYS A 86 8.46 5.31 -7.92
N HIS A 87 9.49 5.65 -7.17
CA HIS A 87 10.86 5.26 -7.51
C HIS A 87 11.14 3.77 -7.26
N THR A 88 10.72 3.26 -6.11
CA THR A 88 11.11 1.93 -5.65
C THR A 88 10.16 0.83 -6.13
N LEU A 89 8.85 1.10 -6.09
CA LEU A 89 7.86 0.08 -6.39
C LEU A 89 7.27 0.19 -7.78
N LEU A 90 6.93 1.38 -8.24
CA LEU A 90 6.32 1.57 -9.55
C LEU A 90 7.34 1.59 -10.69
N ARG A 91 8.51 2.16 -10.46
CA ARG A 91 9.60 2.20 -11.44
C ARG A 91 9.18 2.68 -12.82
N GLY A 92 8.37 3.75 -12.86
CA GLY A 92 7.90 4.34 -14.11
C GLY A 92 6.61 3.74 -14.66
N ALA A 93 6.09 2.68 -14.05
CA ALA A 93 4.83 2.09 -14.46
C ALA A 93 3.66 2.74 -13.72
N PRO A 94 2.45 2.76 -14.30
CA PRO A 94 1.27 3.27 -13.61
C PRO A 94 0.84 2.35 -12.46
N TRP A 95 1.13 1.06 -12.54
CA TRP A 95 0.87 0.08 -11.50
C TRP A 95 1.80 -1.13 -11.68
N ARG A 96 2.02 -1.88 -10.60
CA ARG A 96 2.84 -3.10 -10.65
C ARG A 96 2.38 -4.06 -9.56
N THR A 97 2.39 -5.36 -9.88
CA THR A 97 2.26 -6.37 -8.83
C THR A 97 3.57 -6.42 -8.05
N LEU A 98 3.48 -6.71 -6.76
CA LEU A 98 4.62 -6.76 -5.87
C LEU A 98 5.04 -8.21 -5.62
N ASP A 99 6.28 -8.40 -5.20
CA ASP A 99 6.81 -9.73 -4.90
C ASP A 99 5.88 -10.47 -3.93
N THR A 100 5.52 -11.70 -4.26
CA THR A 100 4.56 -12.48 -3.48
C THR A 100 5.05 -12.78 -2.08
N SER A 101 6.32 -13.14 -1.91
CA SER A 101 6.87 -13.44 -0.58
C SER A 101 6.85 -12.21 0.32
N VAL A 102 7.30 -11.08 -0.20
CA VAL A 102 7.29 -9.82 0.55
C VAL A 102 5.87 -9.42 0.89
N SER A 103 4.97 -9.49 -0.08
CA SER A 103 3.56 -9.14 0.11
C SER A 103 2.90 -9.99 1.19
N SER A 104 3.19 -11.28 1.21
CA SER A 104 2.66 -12.20 2.22
C SER A 104 3.17 -11.87 3.62
N GLU A 105 4.44 -11.50 3.73
CA GLU A 105 5.00 -11.09 5.03
C GLU A 105 4.33 -9.80 5.53
N VAL A 106 4.08 -8.85 4.65
CA VAL A 106 3.36 -7.62 5.02
C VAL A 106 1.95 -7.97 5.50
N GLY A 107 1.24 -8.80 4.76
CA GLY A 107 -0.11 -9.21 5.13
C GLY A 107 -0.15 -9.91 6.49
N GLU A 108 0.78 -10.82 6.74
CA GLU A 108 0.87 -11.51 8.03
C GLU A 108 1.16 -10.55 9.17
N ARG A 109 2.04 -9.59 8.93
CA ARG A 109 2.43 -8.63 9.96
C ARG A 109 1.24 -7.78 10.42
N TRP A 110 0.32 -7.46 9.50
CA TRP A 110 -0.83 -6.63 9.81
C TRP A 110 -2.07 -7.38 10.27
N ARG A 111 -2.09 -8.69 10.12
CA ARG A 111 -3.29 -9.49 10.41
C ARG A 111 -3.85 -9.25 11.80
N ASP A 112 -2.99 -9.16 12.82
CA ASP A 112 -3.41 -9.04 14.21
C ASP A 112 -3.24 -7.64 14.79
N VAL A 113 -2.93 -6.65 13.95
CA VAL A 113 -2.76 -5.28 14.42
C VAL A 113 -4.12 -4.69 14.78
N ARG A 114 -4.25 -4.22 16.03
CA ARG A 114 -5.50 -3.64 16.54
C ARG A 114 -5.26 -2.36 17.33
N THR A 115 -4.02 -2.01 17.61
CA THR A 115 -3.66 -0.83 18.38
C THR A 115 -2.75 0.09 17.57
N GLU A 116 -2.73 1.37 17.94
CA GLU A 116 -1.86 2.34 17.27
C GLU A 116 -0.37 2.00 17.45
N ALA A 117 0.01 1.50 18.63
CA ALA A 117 1.40 1.11 18.87
C ALA A 117 1.82 -0.05 17.96
N ASP A 118 0.95 -1.05 17.82
CA ASP A 118 1.22 -2.18 16.92
C ASP A 118 1.23 -1.72 15.46
N ALA A 119 0.36 -0.78 15.10
CA ALA A 119 0.32 -0.23 13.76
C ALA A 119 1.62 0.51 13.41
N ALA A 120 2.15 1.29 14.35
CA ALA A 120 3.41 1.99 14.12
C ALA A 120 4.56 1.01 13.88
N ALA A 121 4.63 -0.06 14.68
CA ALA A 121 5.64 -1.10 14.50
C ALA A 121 5.46 -1.84 13.16
N ALA A 122 4.22 -2.17 12.83
CA ALA A 122 3.91 -2.86 11.57
C ALA A 122 4.22 -1.98 10.36
N ALA A 123 3.95 -0.69 10.45
CA ALA A 123 4.25 0.26 9.37
C ALA A 123 5.76 0.35 9.12
N ALA A 124 6.55 0.44 10.19
CA ALA A 124 8.01 0.48 10.07
C ALA A 124 8.54 -0.79 9.41
N GLU A 125 8.01 -1.95 9.81
CA GLU A 125 8.40 -3.23 9.21
C GLU A 125 7.98 -3.31 7.74
N THR A 126 6.80 -2.79 7.40
CA THR A 126 6.31 -2.77 6.03
C THR A 126 7.25 -1.93 5.15
N GLU A 127 7.64 -0.74 5.62
CA GLU A 127 8.57 0.10 4.88
C GLU A 127 9.91 -0.61 4.67
N ARG A 128 10.39 -1.31 5.69
CA ARG A 128 11.63 -2.07 5.59
C ARG A 128 11.53 -3.19 4.57
N LEU A 129 10.46 -3.98 4.63
CA LEU A 129 10.25 -5.10 3.71
C LEU A 129 10.15 -4.65 2.26
N LEU A 130 9.55 -3.49 2.02
CA LEU A 130 9.38 -2.94 0.68
C LEU A 130 10.56 -2.11 0.20
N GLY A 131 11.56 -1.89 1.04
CA GLY A 131 12.71 -1.08 0.69
C GLY A 131 12.44 0.42 0.64
N LEU A 132 11.41 0.88 1.34
CA LEU A 132 11.00 2.28 1.31
C LEU A 132 11.67 3.14 2.37
N GLN A 133 12.08 2.56 3.48
CA GLN A 133 12.59 3.29 4.62
C GLN A 133 13.85 4.09 4.29
N GLU A 134 14.80 3.47 3.62
CA GLU A 134 16.04 4.13 3.22
C GLU A 134 15.79 5.24 2.21
N GLN A 135 14.94 5.00 1.23
CA GLN A 135 14.57 5.99 0.22
C GLN A 135 13.88 7.19 0.86
N ARG A 136 12.99 6.95 1.82
CA ARG A 136 12.29 7.99 2.53
C ARG A 136 13.27 8.88 3.31
N THR A 137 14.22 8.29 4.02
CA THR A 137 15.24 9.01 4.76
C THR A 137 16.04 9.90 3.83
N SER A 138 16.45 9.38 2.69
CA SER A 138 17.20 10.14 1.68
C SER A 138 16.37 11.32 1.15
N ALA A 139 15.10 11.08 0.86
CA ALA A 139 14.20 12.10 0.32
C ALA A 139 13.91 13.23 1.31
N GLU A 140 14.03 12.97 2.59
CA GLU A 140 13.79 13.94 3.66
C GLU A 140 15.06 14.63 4.15
N ASP A 141 16.23 14.29 3.61
CA ASP A 141 17.49 14.88 4.01
C ASP A 141 17.53 16.37 3.62
N PRO A 142 17.70 17.29 4.58
CA PRO A 142 17.71 18.73 4.28
C PRO A 142 18.76 19.16 3.27
N ARG A 143 19.89 18.47 3.21
CA ARG A 143 20.94 18.78 2.25
C ARG A 143 20.49 18.55 0.81
N ILE A 144 19.60 17.60 0.61
CA ILE A 144 19.04 17.32 -0.72
C ILE A 144 18.07 18.43 -1.10
N LEU A 145 17.26 18.89 -0.15
CA LEU A 145 16.28 19.94 -0.39
C LEU A 145 16.92 21.30 -0.66
N GLU A 146 18.07 21.57 -0.08
CA GLU A 146 18.80 22.82 -0.26
C GLU A 146 19.57 22.87 -1.59
N ALA A 147 19.83 21.73 -2.15
CA ALA A 147 20.54 21.63 -3.41
C ALA A 147 19.62 21.93 -4.61
#